data_7a49c26f86bd1fa9aed9f5fdae24f651
#
_entry.id   7a49c26f86bd1fa9aed9f5fdae24f651
#
_cell.length_a   1.000
_cell.length_b   1.000
_cell.length_c   1.000
_cell.angle_alpha   90.00
_cell.angle_beta   90.00
_cell.angle_gamma   90.00
#
_symmetry.space_group_name_H-M   'P 1'
#
loop_
_entity.id
_entity.type
_entity.pdbx_description
1 polymer ?
#
loop_
_entity_poly.entity_id
_entity_poly.type
_entity_poly.pdbx_seq_one_letter_code
_entity_poly.pdbx_strand_id
1 'polypeptide(L)'
;LFFLMIRRPPRSTLFPYTTLFRSGIFKLGMDAWWMDSTEPDHLDFKPEDMDTKTYMGSFRKVRNAYPLMSVGGVYDHQRAVSSDKRVFILTRSGFLGQQRYGANVWSGDVGSSWETLRNQVPAGLNFSLCGMPHWNNDIGGFFAGQYNKSWNDGTAPKNPLYQELYVRWLQFGTFTPMMRSHGADTPREIYQFGQKGEPVYDAIEKMIRLRYSLLPYIYSTSWDVSHRQSTFMRALVMDFPKDKKVWDMNDEYMFGKAFLVAPVLHAQYTQEKVVKVNEESGWNRDNAGKAEGKVQADFQQPKSTEVYLPCGTVWYDFWTNEKIEGGREITRETTLDLIPLYIKAGSIVPFGPDVQYATEKPWDNLVLRVYPGADGSFVLYEDEFDNYNYEKGAYTEIPMSWDDSSRRLTLGTRKGEYKGMLQSRGFTVVLPDGRQKSVSYNGKKVSVKF
;
A
#
# COMPACT_ATOMS: atom_id res chain seq x y z
N LEU A 1 -15.41 15.54 15.58
CA LEU A 1 -15.26 16.94 15.13
C LEU A 1 -16.30 17.21 14.06
N PHE A 2 -17.50 17.58 14.51
CA PHE A 2 -18.58 18.01 13.63
C PHE A 2 -18.31 19.42 13.14
N PHE A 3 -17.96 19.61 11.89
CA PHE A 3 -18.25 20.85 11.20
C PHE A 3 -19.18 20.57 10.03
N LEU A 4 -20.46 20.60 10.36
CA LEU A 4 -21.52 20.71 9.41
C LEU A 4 -21.24 21.85 8.44
N MET A 5 -21.26 21.55 7.14
CA MET A 5 -21.49 22.59 6.15
C MET A 5 -22.95 23.02 6.14
N ILE A 6 -23.36 23.64 7.23
CA ILE A 6 -24.65 24.32 7.36
C ILE A 6 -24.47 25.74 6.86
N ARG A 7 -24.76 25.96 5.58
CA ARG A 7 -24.66 27.21 4.81
C ARG A 7 -23.21 27.58 4.41
N ARG A 8 -23.05 27.94 3.17
CA ARG A 8 -21.91 28.73 2.71
C ARG A 8 -22.00 30.05 3.50
N PRO A 9 -21.09 30.33 4.44
CA PRO A 9 -21.09 31.63 5.09
C PRO A 9 -20.88 32.70 4.01
N PRO A 10 -21.44 33.93 4.18
CA PRO A 10 -21.07 35.04 3.32
C PRO A 10 -19.55 35.12 3.20
N ARG A 11 -19.01 35.59 2.09
CA ARG A 11 -17.57 35.69 1.85
C ARG A 11 -16.72 36.31 2.98
N SER A 12 -17.35 36.96 3.92
CA SER A 12 -16.73 37.55 5.12
C SER A 12 -16.65 36.63 6.36
N THR A 13 -17.25 35.43 6.32
CA THR A 13 -17.23 34.47 7.44
C THR A 13 -16.63 33.10 7.05
N LEU A 14 -15.49 33.13 6.41
CA LEU A 14 -14.62 31.96 6.19
C LEU A 14 -13.97 31.47 7.51
N PHE A 15 -14.71 31.49 8.63
CA PHE A 15 -14.10 31.50 9.95
C PHE A 15 -13.70 30.14 10.55
N PRO A 16 -14.31 28.98 10.32
CA PRO A 16 -13.80 27.79 11.01
C PRO A 16 -12.55 27.22 10.36
N TYR A 17 -12.51 27.16 9.02
CA TYR A 17 -11.40 26.51 8.29
C TYR A 17 -10.12 27.36 8.25
N THR A 18 -10.24 28.67 8.06
CA THR A 18 -9.06 29.55 8.08
C THR A 18 -8.38 29.58 9.43
N THR A 19 -9.15 29.46 10.52
CA THR A 19 -8.60 29.42 11.88
C THR A 19 -7.91 28.09 12.16
N LEU A 20 -8.47 26.95 11.71
CA LEU A 20 -7.83 25.63 11.82
C LEU A 20 -6.50 25.59 11.05
N PHE A 21 -6.44 26.15 9.85
CA PHE A 21 -5.24 26.10 9.02
C PHE A 21 -4.26 27.26 9.28
N ARG A 22 -4.73 28.48 9.48
CA ARG A 22 -3.84 29.64 9.70
C ARG A 22 -3.36 29.81 11.14
N SER A 23 -4.15 29.45 12.12
CA SER A 23 -3.82 29.65 13.54
C SER A 23 -3.95 28.39 14.39
N GLY A 24 -4.42 27.27 13.81
CA GLY A 24 -4.58 25.99 14.48
C GLY A 24 -3.43 25.03 14.29
N ILE A 25 -3.74 23.73 14.28
CA ILE A 25 -2.78 22.63 14.34
C ILE A 25 -1.84 22.53 13.14
N PHE A 26 -2.22 23.00 11.94
CA PHE A 26 -1.32 22.98 10.78
C PHE A 26 -0.03 23.78 11.03
N LYS A 27 -0.10 24.92 11.70
CA LYS A 27 1.08 25.73 12.09
C LYS A 27 1.99 25.06 13.11
N LEU A 28 1.49 24.04 13.82
CA LEU A 28 2.27 23.25 14.76
C LEU A 28 3.18 22.23 14.06
N GLY A 29 3.15 22.18 12.71
CA GLY A 29 4.02 21.28 11.92
C GLY A 29 3.36 19.95 11.57
N MET A 30 2.02 19.90 11.47
CA MET A 30 1.32 18.68 11.05
C MET A 30 1.69 18.29 9.63
N ASP A 31 2.00 17.01 9.41
CA ASP A 31 2.42 16.46 8.13
C ASP A 31 1.29 15.77 7.35
N ALA A 32 0.27 15.26 8.06
CA ALA A 32 -0.81 14.48 7.45
C ALA A 32 -2.12 14.64 8.23
N TRP A 33 -3.23 14.32 7.60
CA TRP A 33 -4.57 14.36 8.17
C TRP A 33 -5.14 12.95 8.28
N TRP A 34 -5.41 12.50 9.49
CA TRP A 34 -6.23 11.33 9.74
C TRP A 34 -7.66 11.77 10.02
N MET A 35 -8.57 11.38 9.13
CA MET A 35 -9.97 11.81 9.12
C MET A 35 -10.87 10.60 9.33
N ASP A 36 -11.27 10.38 10.56
CA ASP A 36 -12.19 9.34 10.95
C ASP A 36 -13.65 9.77 10.76
N SER A 37 -14.56 8.80 10.78
CA SER A 37 -16.03 9.01 10.73
C SER A 37 -16.53 9.83 9.54
N THR A 38 -15.87 9.71 8.40
CA THR A 38 -16.20 10.47 7.18
C THR A 38 -17.33 9.87 6.34
N GLU A 39 -18.04 8.84 6.82
CA GLU A 39 -19.23 8.24 6.18
C GLU A 39 -20.49 9.13 6.13
N PRO A 40 -20.84 10.11 6.99
CA PRO A 40 -20.45 10.39 8.36
C PRO A 40 -21.04 9.37 9.34
N ASP A 41 -20.29 9.06 10.36
CA ASP A 41 -20.70 8.17 11.42
C ASP A 41 -20.71 8.90 12.77
N HIS A 42 -21.79 8.73 13.54
CA HIS A 42 -21.86 9.16 14.95
C HIS A 42 -22.93 8.36 15.71
N LEU A 43 -22.68 8.16 16.98
CA LEU A 43 -23.48 7.28 17.84
C LEU A 43 -24.92 7.78 18.06
N ASP A 44 -25.16 9.08 17.95
CA ASP A 44 -26.47 9.72 18.21
C ASP A 44 -27.25 10.05 16.93
N PHE A 45 -26.86 9.44 15.79
CA PHE A 45 -27.52 9.72 14.52
C PHE A 45 -28.95 9.19 14.51
N LYS A 46 -29.91 10.09 14.29
CA LYS A 46 -31.34 9.77 14.24
C LYS A 46 -31.88 9.80 12.82
N PRO A 47 -32.96 9.05 12.53
CA PRO A 47 -33.58 9.07 11.20
C PRO A 47 -33.93 10.47 10.70
N GLU A 48 -34.35 11.38 11.61
CA GLU A 48 -34.69 12.78 11.32
C GLU A 48 -33.50 13.59 10.80
N ASP A 49 -32.28 13.26 11.23
CA ASP A 49 -31.07 13.95 10.81
C ASP A 49 -30.83 13.80 9.30
N MET A 50 -31.38 12.74 8.70
CA MET A 50 -31.37 12.53 7.26
C MET A 50 -32.07 13.63 6.46
N ASP A 51 -33.06 14.27 7.05
CA ASP A 51 -33.84 15.31 6.39
C ASP A 51 -33.29 16.73 6.69
N THR A 52 -32.20 16.81 7.45
CA THR A 52 -31.48 18.05 7.72
C THR A 52 -31.11 18.74 6.41
N LYS A 53 -31.46 20.04 6.32
CA LYS A 53 -31.21 20.82 5.12
C LYS A 53 -29.72 21.18 5.00
N THR A 54 -29.08 20.75 3.93
CA THR A 54 -27.73 21.14 3.54
C THR A 54 -27.76 22.17 2.40
N TYR A 55 -26.58 22.71 2.03
CA TYR A 55 -26.46 23.61 0.88
C TYR A 55 -26.96 22.98 -0.44
N MET A 56 -26.77 21.67 -0.62
CA MET A 56 -27.11 20.93 -1.85
C MET A 56 -28.44 20.16 -1.75
N GLY A 57 -29.23 20.36 -0.72
CA GLY A 57 -30.50 19.67 -0.49
C GLY A 57 -30.58 19.01 0.88
N SER A 58 -31.37 17.94 1.05
CA SER A 58 -31.40 17.20 2.31
C SER A 58 -30.12 16.39 2.48
N PHE A 59 -29.73 16.13 3.73
CA PHE A 59 -28.58 15.27 4.02
C PHE A 59 -28.73 13.87 3.42
N ARG A 60 -29.94 13.30 3.44
CA ARG A 60 -30.29 12.04 2.75
C ARG A 60 -29.84 12.02 1.28
N LYS A 61 -30.02 13.14 0.57
CA LYS A 61 -29.64 13.26 -0.85
C LYS A 61 -28.14 13.28 -1.07
N VAL A 62 -27.35 13.83 -0.14
CA VAL A 62 -25.93 14.12 -0.35
C VAL A 62 -25.00 13.30 0.55
N ARG A 63 -25.52 12.47 1.43
CA ARG A 63 -24.75 11.73 2.46
C ARG A 63 -23.59 10.93 1.83
N ASN A 64 -23.84 10.21 0.76
CA ASN A 64 -22.79 9.38 0.15
C ASN A 64 -21.61 10.21 -0.41
N ALA A 65 -21.85 11.48 -0.78
CA ALA A 65 -20.80 12.38 -1.24
C ALA A 65 -20.10 13.15 -0.09
N TYR A 66 -20.48 12.91 1.16
CA TYR A 66 -19.91 13.59 2.32
C TYR A 66 -18.39 13.42 2.42
N PRO A 67 -17.79 12.22 2.24
CA PRO A 67 -16.34 12.05 2.28
C PRO A 67 -15.63 12.87 1.20
N LEU A 68 -16.17 12.94 -0.02
CA LEU A 68 -15.60 13.76 -1.09
C LEU A 68 -15.53 15.23 -0.71
N MET A 69 -16.61 15.75 -0.11
CA MET A 69 -16.70 17.16 0.30
C MET A 69 -15.78 17.44 1.50
N SER A 70 -15.67 16.50 2.43
CA SER A 70 -14.82 16.63 3.62
C SER A 70 -13.34 16.68 3.24
N VAL A 71 -12.87 15.72 2.44
CA VAL A 71 -11.45 15.71 2.02
C VAL A 71 -11.13 16.86 1.06
N GLY A 72 -12.07 17.24 0.19
CA GLY A 72 -11.91 18.38 -0.70
C GLY A 72 -11.74 19.68 0.06
N GLY A 73 -12.55 19.89 1.11
CA GLY A 73 -12.42 21.05 2.00
C GLY A 73 -11.05 21.12 2.69
N VAL A 74 -10.55 20.02 3.21
CA VAL A 74 -9.22 19.95 3.85
C VAL A 74 -8.13 20.23 2.81
N TYR A 75 -8.18 19.58 1.66
CA TYR A 75 -7.21 19.75 0.58
C TYR A 75 -7.14 21.22 0.10
N ASP A 76 -8.27 21.80 -0.27
CA ASP A 76 -8.33 23.15 -0.82
C ASP A 76 -7.84 24.20 0.18
N HIS A 77 -8.18 24.04 1.48
CA HIS A 77 -7.73 24.96 2.51
C HIS A 77 -6.24 24.85 2.80
N GLN A 78 -5.67 23.65 2.88
CA GLN A 78 -4.23 23.51 3.05
C GLN A 78 -3.48 24.08 1.85
N ARG A 79 -3.90 23.78 0.61
CA ARG A 79 -3.31 24.33 -0.60
C ARG A 79 -3.36 25.85 -0.66
N ALA A 80 -4.45 26.45 -0.18
CA ALA A 80 -4.59 27.93 -0.09
C ALA A 80 -3.65 28.54 0.95
N VAL A 81 -3.22 27.81 1.96
CA VAL A 81 -2.27 28.27 2.99
C VAL A 81 -0.83 28.07 2.55
N SER A 82 -0.51 26.90 2.04
CA SER A 82 0.85 26.54 1.59
C SER A 82 0.82 25.41 0.56
N SER A 83 1.73 25.50 -0.42
CA SER A 83 2.07 24.43 -1.34
C SER A 83 3.49 23.87 -1.09
N ASP A 84 4.14 24.26 0.01
CA ASP A 84 5.47 23.78 0.38
C ASP A 84 5.42 22.40 1.03
N LYS A 85 4.22 21.94 1.44
CA LYS A 85 3.98 20.61 1.97
C LYS A 85 2.79 19.98 1.25
N ARG A 86 2.96 18.75 0.75
CA ARG A 86 1.88 18.00 0.11
C ARG A 86 0.77 17.68 1.09
N VAL A 87 -0.45 17.78 0.62
CA VAL A 87 -1.61 17.30 1.36
C VAL A 87 -1.60 15.78 1.32
N PHE A 88 -1.57 15.17 2.48
CA PHE A 88 -1.78 13.74 2.65
C PHE A 88 -2.95 13.52 3.60
N ILE A 89 -3.98 12.84 3.10
CA ILE A 89 -5.20 12.54 3.86
C ILE A 89 -5.37 11.04 3.94
N LEU A 90 -5.56 10.52 5.14
CA LEU A 90 -6.05 9.18 5.40
C LEU A 90 -7.47 9.29 5.94
N THR A 91 -8.46 8.74 5.22
CA THR A 91 -9.88 8.88 5.53
C THR A 91 -10.60 7.54 5.53
N ARG A 92 -11.62 7.37 6.40
CA ARG A 92 -12.29 6.08 6.58
C ARG A 92 -13.26 5.73 5.45
N SER A 93 -13.75 6.70 4.72
CA SER A 93 -14.71 6.45 3.64
C SER A 93 -14.31 7.12 2.32
N GLY A 94 -14.90 6.65 1.23
CA GLY A 94 -14.58 7.11 -0.11
C GLY A 94 -15.81 7.37 -0.97
N PHE A 95 -15.65 8.30 -1.91
CA PHE A 95 -16.58 8.57 -2.97
C PHE A 95 -15.84 8.90 -4.26
N LEU A 96 -16.41 8.56 -5.41
CA LEU A 96 -15.78 8.80 -6.71
C LEU A 96 -15.37 10.26 -6.90
N GLY A 97 -14.15 10.50 -7.36
CA GLY A 97 -13.56 11.83 -7.51
C GLY A 97 -12.65 12.23 -6.34
N GLN A 98 -12.64 11.48 -5.24
CA GLN A 98 -11.84 11.78 -4.05
C GLN A 98 -10.32 11.62 -4.28
N GLN A 99 -9.92 10.80 -5.23
CA GLN A 99 -8.52 10.58 -5.61
C GLN A 99 -7.79 11.88 -5.99
N ARG A 100 -8.50 12.93 -6.43
CA ARG A 100 -7.95 14.24 -6.78
C ARG A 100 -7.42 15.05 -5.59
N TYR A 101 -7.77 14.64 -4.38
CA TYR A 101 -7.49 15.39 -3.15
C TYR A 101 -6.38 14.79 -2.29
N GLY A 102 -5.51 13.95 -2.85
CA GLY A 102 -4.42 13.33 -2.09
C GLY A 102 -4.93 12.44 -0.94
N ALA A 103 -6.11 11.84 -1.12
CA ALA A 103 -6.76 11.03 -0.10
C ALA A 103 -6.51 9.54 -0.33
N ASN A 104 -6.05 8.87 0.73
CA ASN A 104 -6.00 7.42 0.85
C ASN A 104 -7.16 6.96 1.74
N VAL A 105 -7.86 5.91 1.32
CA VAL A 105 -8.99 5.35 2.08
C VAL A 105 -8.55 4.07 2.77
N TRP A 106 -8.91 3.87 4.05
CA TRP A 106 -8.73 2.56 4.69
C TRP A 106 -10.08 1.86 4.89
N SER A 107 -10.00 0.56 5.10
CA SER A 107 -11.18 -0.32 5.17
C SER A 107 -11.99 -0.19 6.47
N GLY A 108 -11.66 0.77 7.33
CA GLY A 108 -12.35 0.98 8.61
C GLY A 108 -11.93 0.01 9.72
N ASP A 109 -12.71 -0.02 10.78
CA ASP A 109 -12.44 -0.77 12.01
C ASP A 109 -12.84 -2.25 11.85
N VAL A 110 -12.02 -3.00 11.11
CA VAL A 110 -12.29 -4.40 10.79
C VAL A 110 -11.78 -5.36 11.87
N GLY A 111 -12.46 -6.49 12.05
CA GLY A 111 -12.03 -7.52 12.96
C GLY A 111 -10.79 -8.27 12.49
N SER A 112 -9.94 -8.69 13.43
CA SER A 112 -8.74 -9.48 13.16
C SER A 112 -9.12 -10.94 12.91
N SER A 113 -9.32 -11.31 11.64
CA SER A 113 -9.65 -12.68 11.25
C SER A 113 -9.14 -13.00 9.85
N TRP A 114 -8.98 -14.28 9.55
CA TRP A 114 -8.61 -14.75 8.22
C TRP A 114 -9.69 -14.43 7.17
N GLU A 115 -10.97 -14.51 7.53
CA GLU A 115 -12.08 -14.09 6.67
C GLU A 115 -11.94 -12.62 6.29
N THR A 116 -11.63 -11.75 7.26
CA THR A 116 -11.40 -10.33 7.00
C THR A 116 -10.21 -10.12 6.08
N LEU A 117 -9.07 -10.81 6.34
CA LEU A 117 -7.88 -10.70 5.48
C LEU A 117 -8.20 -11.09 4.03
N ARG A 118 -8.91 -12.21 3.82
CA ARG A 118 -9.37 -12.61 2.47
C ARG A 118 -10.18 -11.53 1.77
N ASN A 119 -11.08 -10.88 2.51
CA ASN A 119 -11.94 -9.83 1.96
C ASN A 119 -11.20 -8.51 1.66
N GLN A 120 -10.04 -8.28 2.27
CA GLN A 120 -9.25 -7.07 2.00
C GLN A 120 -8.66 -7.07 0.58
N VAL A 121 -8.32 -8.22 0.01
CA VAL A 121 -7.77 -8.29 -1.35
C VAL A 121 -8.77 -7.78 -2.38
N PRO A 122 -9.97 -8.38 -2.54
CA PRO A 122 -10.96 -7.88 -3.49
C PRO A 122 -11.45 -6.46 -3.16
N ALA A 123 -11.47 -6.05 -1.89
CA ALA A 123 -11.82 -4.67 -1.52
C ALA A 123 -10.83 -3.68 -2.15
N GLY A 124 -9.52 -3.88 -1.99
CA GLY A 124 -8.50 -3.02 -2.61
C GLY A 124 -8.56 -3.04 -4.14
N LEU A 125 -8.82 -4.20 -4.74
CA LEU A 125 -8.98 -4.32 -6.21
C LEU A 125 -10.20 -3.56 -6.71
N ASN A 126 -11.33 -3.61 -6.00
CA ASN A 126 -12.54 -2.88 -6.36
C ASN A 126 -12.34 -1.37 -6.24
N PHE A 127 -11.65 -0.88 -5.21
CA PHE A 127 -11.28 0.54 -5.12
C PHE A 127 -10.45 0.98 -6.33
N SER A 128 -9.46 0.18 -6.73
CA SER A 128 -8.66 0.43 -7.94
C SER A 128 -9.50 0.47 -9.21
N LEU A 129 -10.40 -0.51 -9.40
CA LEU A 129 -11.30 -0.58 -10.56
C LEU A 129 -12.28 0.61 -10.62
N CYS A 130 -12.69 1.13 -9.47
CA CYS A 130 -13.50 2.35 -9.37
C CYS A 130 -12.70 3.65 -9.58
N GLY A 131 -11.39 3.58 -9.88
CA GLY A 131 -10.54 4.76 -10.09
C GLY A 131 -10.09 5.44 -8.81
N MET A 132 -10.10 4.74 -7.68
CA MET A 132 -9.56 5.19 -6.39
C MET A 132 -8.31 4.37 -6.04
N PRO A 133 -7.12 4.75 -6.55
CA PRO A 133 -5.93 3.92 -6.49
C PRO A 133 -5.23 3.90 -5.13
N HIS A 134 -5.59 4.82 -4.24
CA HIS A 134 -4.97 4.95 -2.92
C HIS A 134 -5.87 4.34 -1.85
N TRP A 135 -5.54 3.12 -1.48
CA TRP A 135 -6.28 2.32 -0.51
C TRP A 135 -5.32 1.59 0.43
N ASN A 136 -5.77 1.35 1.66
CA ASN A 136 -5.09 0.48 2.61
C ASN A 136 -6.07 -0.16 3.59
N ASN A 137 -5.51 -0.95 4.48
CA ASN A 137 -6.22 -1.60 5.59
C ASN A 137 -5.36 -1.53 6.85
N ASP A 138 -5.98 -1.79 7.99
CA ASP A 138 -5.29 -1.92 9.26
C ASP A 138 -4.63 -3.29 9.32
N ILE A 139 -3.30 -3.33 9.17
CA ILE A 139 -2.53 -4.58 9.18
C ILE A 139 -2.72 -5.29 10.52
N GLY A 140 -3.18 -6.54 10.44
CA GLY A 140 -3.51 -7.38 11.59
C GLY A 140 -4.96 -7.20 12.09
N GLY A 141 -5.76 -6.37 11.39
CA GLY A 141 -7.12 -6.02 11.78
C GLY A 141 -7.18 -4.97 12.89
N PHE A 142 -8.22 -4.15 12.93
CA PHE A 142 -8.37 -3.12 13.97
C PHE A 142 -8.67 -3.75 15.33
N PHE A 143 -9.71 -4.59 15.43
CA PHE A 143 -10.08 -5.26 16.67
C PHE A 143 -9.34 -6.59 16.83
N ALA A 144 -8.38 -6.63 17.73
CA ALA A 144 -7.59 -7.84 18.05
C ALA A 144 -7.81 -8.37 19.48
N GLY A 145 -8.77 -7.81 20.22
CA GLY A 145 -9.01 -8.12 21.62
C GLY A 145 -9.28 -9.59 21.92
N GLN A 146 -9.87 -10.33 20.96
CA GLN A 146 -10.13 -11.77 21.10
C GLN A 146 -8.86 -12.62 21.24
N TYR A 147 -7.70 -12.11 20.83
CA TYR A 147 -6.40 -12.77 20.96
C TYR A 147 -5.67 -12.41 22.26
N ASN A 148 -6.11 -11.39 22.99
CA ASN A 148 -5.63 -11.04 24.31
C ASN A 148 -6.10 -12.06 25.33
N LYS A 149 -5.33 -12.29 26.40
CA LYS A 149 -5.77 -13.16 27.53
C LYS A 149 -6.89 -12.50 28.33
N SER A 150 -6.81 -11.19 28.50
CA SER A 150 -7.84 -10.38 29.14
C SER A 150 -8.07 -9.07 28.38
N TRP A 151 -9.13 -8.36 28.72
CA TRP A 151 -9.46 -7.10 28.08
C TRP A 151 -8.27 -6.11 28.10
N ASN A 152 -7.85 -5.71 26.91
CA ASN A 152 -6.84 -4.66 26.69
C ASN A 152 -5.48 -4.90 27.42
N ASP A 153 -5.10 -6.16 27.68
CA ASP A 153 -3.84 -6.49 28.33
C ASP A 153 -2.63 -6.50 27.36
N GLY A 154 -2.88 -6.31 26.07
CA GLY A 154 -1.83 -6.20 25.06
C GLY A 154 -1.09 -7.50 24.75
N THR A 155 -1.63 -8.67 25.12
CA THR A 155 -0.94 -9.96 25.00
C THR A 155 -1.11 -10.64 23.63
N ALA A 156 -1.96 -10.12 22.74
CA ALA A 156 -2.19 -10.70 21.42
C ALA A 156 -0.90 -10.96 20.61
N PRO A 157 0.14 -10.10 20.62
CA PRO A 157 1.39 -10.36 19.90
C PRO A 157 2.16 -11.60 20.38
N LYS A 158 1.80 -12.17 21.54
CA LYS A 158 2.35 -13.42 22.07
C LYS A 158 1.45 -14.62 21.81
N ASN A 159 0.30 -14.43 21.20
CA ASN A 159 -0.62 -15.50 20.81
C ASN A 159 -0.25 -16.01 19.41
N PRO A 160 0.11 -17.29 19.24
CA PRO A 160 0.50 -17.85 17.95
C PRO A 160 -0.56 -17.68 16.84
N LEU A 161 -1.85 -17.72 17.21
CA LEU A 161 -2.94 -17.49 16.26
C LEU A 161 -2.87 -16.07 15.65
N TYR A 162 -2.60 -15.07 16.49
CA TYR A 162 -2.47 -13.70 16.02
C TYR A 162 -1.14 -13.46 15.34
N GLN A 163 -0.06 -14.09 15.80
CA GLN A 163 1.27 -13.99 15.19
C GLN A 163 1.24 -14.41 13.73
N GLU A 164 0.66 -15.56 13.41
CA GLU A 164 0.55 -16.01 12.01
C GLU A 164 -0.31 -15.06 11.19
N LEU A 165 -1.52 -14.75 11.67
CA LEU A 165 -2.43 -13.85 10.98
C LEU A 165 -1.78 -12.48 10.71
N TYR A 166 -1.10 -11.91 11.72
CA TYR A 166 -0.44 -10.61 11.60
C TYR A 166 0.68 -10.64 10.58
N VAL A 167 1.54 -11.66 10.59
CA VAL A 167 2.63 -11.79 9.61
C VAL A 167 2.07 -11.89 8.20
N ARG A 168 1.06 -12.74 7.96
CA ARG A 168 0.45 -12.90 6.64
C ARG A 168 -0.25 -11.62 6.18
N TRP A 169 -0.88 -10.91 7.11
CA TRP A 169 -1.48 -9.60 6.82
C TRP A 169 -0.43 -8.52 6.49
N LEU A 170 0.69 -8.51 7.22
CA LEU A 170 1.81 -7.60 6.95
C LEU A 170 2.44 -7.87 5.57
N GLN A 171 2.58 -9.14 5.19
CA GLN A 171 3.04 -9.55 3.87
C GLN A 171 2.14 -8.99 2.77
N PHE A 172 0.82 -9.12 2.91
CA PHE A 172 -0.15 -8.48 2.02
C PHE A 172 0.00 -6.95 2.05
N GLY A 173 0.03 -6.34 3.23
CA GLY A 173 0.16 -4.89 3.42
C GLY A 173 1.44 -4.29 2.81
N THR A 174 2.50 -5.09 2.66
CA THR A 174 3.75 -4.69 1.98
C THR A 174 3.51 -4.31 0.52
N PHE A 175 2.50 -4.91 -0.11
CA PHE A 175 2.11 -4.70 -1.51
C PHE A 175 0.75 -4.02 -1.65
N THR A 176 0.42 -3.14 -0.73
CA THR A 176 -0.69 -2.19 -0.84
C THR A 176 -0.17 -0.77 -1.07
N PRO A 177 -0.96 0.17 -1.60
CA PRO A 177 -0.52 1.54 -1.83
C PRO A 177 0.08 2.20 -0.59
N MET A 178 -0.53 2.02 0.57
CA MET A 178 -0.04 2.46 1.87
C MET A 178 0.12 1.26 2.80
N MET A 179 1.30 1.12 3.42
CA MET A 179 1.58 0.11 4.43
C MET A 179 1.45 0.75 5.82
N ARG A 180 0.47 0.31 6.60
CA ARG A 180 0.19 0.86 7.92
C ARG A 180 -0.25 -0.23 8.90
N SER A 181 0.49 -0.41 9.99
CA SER A 181 0.02 -1.18 11.14
C SER A 181 -0.77 -0.28 12.08
N HIS A 182 -2.01 -0.65 12.37
CA HIS A 182 -2.92 0.12 13.21
C HIS A 182 -4.01 -0.78 13.80
N GLY A 183 -4.55 -0.36 14.94
CA GLY A 183 -5.71 -0.98 15.56
C GLY A 183 -5.82 -0.69 17.04
N ALA A 184 -6.90 -1.20 17.65
CA ALA A 184 -7.17 -1.15 19.08
C ALA A 184 -6.67 -2.41 19.80
N ASP A 185 -6.84 -2.45 21.09
CA ASP A 185 -6.73 -3.57 22.04
C ASP A 185 -5.33 -4.09 22.30
N THR A 186 -4.38 -3.93 21.40
CA THR A 186 -3.04 -4.50 21.55
C THR A 186 -1.98 -3.68 20.80
N PRO A 187 -0.76 -3.54 21.33
CA PRO A 187 0.35 -2.92 20.62
C PRO A 187 0.80 -3.78 19.45
N ARG A 188 1.33 -3.13 18.39
CA ARG A 188 1.70 -3.80 17.12
C ARG A 188 3.11 -3.49 16.66
N GLU A 189 3.92 -2.88 17.49
CA GLU A 189 5.33 -2.65 17.20
C GLU A 189 6.07 -3.99 17.12
N ILE A 190 7.03 -4.10 16.21
CA ILE A 190 7.72 -5.34 15.89
C ILE A 190 8.30 -6.05 17.14
N TYR A 191 8.85 -5.31 18.10
CA TYR A 191 9.43 -5.85 19.33
C TYR A 191 8.39 -6.46 20.28
N GLN A 192 7.11 -6.19 20.09
CA GLN A 192 6.03 -6.84 20.83
C GLN A 192 5.85 -8.30 20.39
N PHE A 193 6.14 -8.60 19.14
CA PHE A 193 6.00 -9.95 18.59
C PHE A 193 7.17 -10.87 18.95
N GLY A 194 8.34 -10.32 19.23
CA GLY A 194 9.52 -11.10 19.56
C GLY A 194 10.81 -10.28 19.50
N GLN A 195 11.92 -10.98 19.34
CA GLN A 195 13.25 -10.42 19.21
C GLN A 195 13.90 -10.91 17.91
N LYS A 196 14.93 -10.20 17.46
CA LYS A 196 15.73 -10.59 16.31
C LYS A 196 16.31 -11.99 16.47
N GLY A 197 16.13 -12.83 15.46
CA GLY A 197 16.44 -14.25 15.48
C GLY A 197 15.22 -15.16 15.78
N GLU A 198 14.08 -14.57 16.17
CA GLU A 198 12.82 -15.30 16.33
C GLU A 198 12.00 -15.25 15.02
N PRO A 199 11.37 -16.37 14.59
CA PRO A 199 10.75 -16.48 13.28
C PRO A 199 9.73 -15.38 12.97
N VAL A 200 8.91 -14.98 13.94
CA VAL A 200 7.86 -13.96 13.76
C VAL A 200 8.48 -12.58 13.59
N TYR A 201 9.45 -12.23 14.45
CA TYR A 201 10.15 -10.96 14.34
C TYR A 201 10.89 -10.83 13.00
N ASP A 202 11.64 -11.87 12.63
CA ASP A 202 12.44 -11.86 11.40
C ASP A 202 11.56 -11.78 10.15
N ALA A 203 10.40 -12.45 10.16
CA ALA A 203 9.41 -12.36 9.08
C ALA A 203 8.86 -10.93 8.92
N ILE A 204 8.54 -10.26 10.03
CA ILE A 204 8.07 -8.86 10.04
C ILE A 204 9.19 -7.93 9.53
N GLU A 205 10.41 -8.04 10.09
CA GLU A 205 11.56 -7.21 9.69
C GLU A 205 11.85 -7.34 8.19
N LYS A 206 11.85 -8.57 7.67
CA LYS A 206 12.07 -8.86 6.25
C LYS A 206 11.12 -8.08 5.34
N MET A 207 9.84 -8.05 5.68
CA MET A 207 8.83 -7.34 4.88
C MET A 207 8.97 -5.82 4.98
N ILE A 208 9.26 -5.29 6.15
CA ILE A 208 9.51 -3.85 6.35
C ILE A 208 10.73 -3.43 5.52
N ARG A 209 11.84 -4.16 5.59
CA ARG A 209 13.05 -3.88 4.79
C ARG A 209 12.77 -3.97 3.29
N LEU A 210 12.00 -4.99 2.85
CA LEU A 210 11.60 -5.11 1.45
C LEU A 210 10.78 -3.89 1.00
N ARG A 211 9.81 -3.43 1.80
CA ARG A 211 9.03 -2.23 1.48
C ARG A 211 9.91 -1.00 1.29
N TYR A 212 10.87 -0.78 2.20
CA TYR A 212 11.80 0.34 2.10
C TYR A 212 12.72 0.23 0.87
N SER A 213 13.22 -0.95 0.57
CA SER A 213 14.05 -1.15 -0.63
C SER A 213 13.29 -0.91 -1.94
N LEU A 214 11.97 -1.12 -1.95
CA LEU A 214 11.10 -0.87 -3.10
C LEU A 214 10.64 0.60 -3.24
N LEU A 215 11.07 1.52 -2.37
CA LEU A 215 10.63 2.94 -2.45
C LEU A 215 10.84 3.58 -3.83
N PRO A 216 11.96 3.39 -4.56
CA PRO A 216 12.11 3.96 -5.89
C PRO A 216 11.09 3.41 -6.90
N TYR A 217 10.75 2.13 -6.81
CA TYR A 217 9.70 1.50 -7.62
C TYR A 217 8.31 2.05 -7.25
N ILE A 218 8.01 2.11 -5.95
CA ILE A 218 6.71 2.57 -5.43
C ILE A 218 6.50 4.05 -5.77
N TYR A 219 7.51 4.89 -5.58
CA TYR A 219 7.42 6.32 -5.86
C TYR A 219 7.23 6.61 -7.35
N SER A 220 7.96 5.90 -8.21
CA SER A 220 7.78 6.00 -9.66
C SER A 220 6.41 5.46 -10.11
N THR A 221 5.91 4.39 -9.47
CA THR A 221 4.56 3.88 -9.72
C THR A 221 3.50 4.89 -9.26
N SER A 222 3.73 5.60 -8.14
CA SER A 222 2.85 6.68 -7.66
C SER A 222 2.75 7.83 -8.68
N TRP A 223 3.87 8.18 -9.32
CA TRP A 223 3.87 9.12 -10.44
C TRP A 223 3.02 8.63 -11.61
N ASP A 224 3.17 7.35 -11.99
CA ASP A 224 2.39 6.73 -13.06
C ASP A 224 0.89 6.74 -12.73
N VAL A 225 0.52 6.49 -11.46
CA VAL A 225 -0.86 6.59 -10.95
C VAL A 225 -1.40 8.01 -11.11
N SER A 226 -0.66 9.03 -10.66
CA SER A 226 -1.11 10.42 -10.65
C SER A 226 -1.08 11.06 -12.04
N HIS A 227 -0.06 10.77 -12.84
CA HIS A 227 0.21 11.44 -14.11
C HIS A 227 -0.39 10.70 -15.32
N ARG A 228 -0.46 9.36 -15.26
CA ARG A 228 -0.96 8.52 -16.35
C ARG A 228 -2.22 7.75 -16.00
N GLN A 229 -2.85 8.07 -14.86
CA GLN A 229 -4.11 7.48 -14.41
C GLN A 229 -4.04 5.94 -14.27
N SER A 230 -2.88 5.44 -13.84
CA SER A 230 -2.64 4.04 -13.53
C SER A 230 -3.21 3.69 -12.14
N THR A 231 -2.93 2.49 -11.64
CA THR A 231 -3.26 2.08 -10.27
C THR A 231 -2.19 1.16 -9.71
N PHE A 232 -2.08 1.08 -8.37
CA PHE A 232 -1.13 0.21 -7.69
C PHE A 232 -1.58 -1.25 -7.67
N MET A 233 -2.76 -1.50 -7.09
CA MET A 233 -3.36 -2.84 -7.02
C MET A 233 -4.19 -3.06 -8.27
N ARG A 234 -3.78 -4.02 -9.09
CA ARG A 234 -4.39 -4.28 -10.40
C ARG A 234 -4.98 -5.67 -10.39
N ALA A 235 -6.28 -5.77 -10.58
CA ALA A 235 -6.92 -7.06 -10.81
C ALA A 235 -6.28 -7.74 -12.03
N LEU A 236 -6.02 -9.04 -11.96
CA LEU A 236 -5.29 -9.74 -13.03
C LEU A 236 -5.96 -9.59 -14.40
N VAL A 237 -7.28 -9.47 -14.44
CA VAL A 237 -8.02 -9.23 -15.68
C VAL A 237 -7.65 -7.92 -16.39
N MET A 238 -7.12 -6.91 -15.66
CA MET A 238 -6.66 -5.64 -16.27
C MET A 238 -5.42 -5.83 -17.14
N ASP A 239 -4.54 -6.75 -16.78
CA ASP A 239 -3.28 -7.01 -17.46
C ASP A 239 -3.32 -8.26 -18.34
N PHE A 240 -4.21 -9.22 -18.02
CA PHE A 240 -4.35 -10.51 -18.71
C PHE A 240 -5.80 -10.79 -19.17
N PRO A 241 -6.46 -9.88 -19.93
CA PRO A 241 -7.89 -10.00 -20.26
C PRO A 241 -8.22 -11.20 -21.15
N LYS A 242 -7.22 -11.79 -21.81
CA LYS A 242 -7.39 -13.00 -22.66
C LYS A 242 -7.33 -14.30 -21.88
N ASP A 243 -6.84 -14.26 -20.65
CA ASP A 243 -6.77 -15.41 -19.77
C ASP A 243 -8.07 -15.51 -18.95
N LYS A 244 -8.95 -16.44 -19.36
CA LYS A 244 -10.26 -16.59 -18.72
C LYS A 244 -10.17 -17.01 -17.26
N LYS A 245 -9.09 -17.66 -16.83
CA LYS A 245 -8.92 -18.11 -15.45
C LYS A 245 -8.81 -16.96 -14.47
N VAL A 246 -8.30 -15.81 -14.91
CA VAL A 246 -8.11 -14.65 -14.03
C VAL A 246 -9.33 -13.71 -13.94
N TRP A 247 -10.43 -13.98 -14.67
CA TRP A 247 -11.55 -13.05 -14.71
C TRP A 247 -12.24 -12.86 -13.36
N ASP A 248 -12.36 -13.94 -12.58
CA ASP A 248 -12.99 -13.94 -11.26
C ASP A 248 -11.98 -14.14 -10.13
N MET A 249 -10.66 -14.05 -10.42
CA MET A 249 -9.60 -14.23 -9.44
C MET A 249 -9.53 -13.02 -8.50
N ASN A 250 -9.67 -13.26 -7.21
CA ASN A 250 -9.79 -12.24 -6.19
C ASN A 250 -8.80 -12.40 -5.02
N ASP A 251 -7.88 -13.33 -5.13
CA ASP A 251 -6.86 -13.70 -4.14
C ASP A 251 -5.43 -13.41 -4.62
N GLU A 252 -5.25 -13.13 -5.90
CA GLU A 252 -3.99 -12.73 -6.53
C GLU A 252 -4.16 -11.43 -7.32
N TYR A 253 -3.09 -10.62 -7.40
CA TYR A 253 -3.14 -9.35 -8.12
C TYR A 253 -1.75 -8.88 -8.56
N MET A 254 -1.70 -7.91 -9.49
CA MET A 254 -0.46 -7.20 -9.81
C MET A 254 -0.30 -5.99 -8.90
N PHE A 255 0.89 -5.81 -8.32
CA PHE A 255 1.30 -4.57 -7.66
C PHE A 255 2.19 -3.76 -8.61
N GLY A 256 1.65 -2.65 -9.11
CA GLY A 256 2.19 -1.98 -10.28
C GLY A 256 2.14 -2.93 -11.50
N LYS A 257 3.12 -2.82 -12.40
CA LYS A 257 3.16 -3.63 -13.63
C LYS A 257 4.12 -4.82 -13.56
N ALA A 258 4.92 -4.91 -12.50
CA ALA A 258 5.99 -5.88 -12.39
C ALA A 258 5.67 -7.08 -11.50
N PHE A 259 5.04 -6.88 -10.35
CA PHE A 259 4.87 -7.89 -9.32
C PHE A 259 3.51 -8.57 -9.39
N LEU A 260 3.48 -9.89 -9.52
CA LEU A 260 2.34 -10.72 -9.17
C LEU A 260 2.45 -11.09 -7.69
N VAL A 261 1.44 -10.74 -6.92
CA VAL A 261 1.35 -10.97 -5.48
C VAL A 261 0.26 -11.98 -5.20
N ALA A 262 0.61 -13.09 -4.57
CA ALA A 262 -0.32 -14.15 -4.16
C ALA A 262 -0.24 -14.32 -2.63
N PRO A 263 -0.98 -13.53 -1.85
CA PRO A 263 -0.92 -13.59 -0.39
C PRO A 263 -1.37 -14.95 0.14
N VAL A 264 -0.74 -15.41 1.22
CA VAL A 264 -1.26 -16.56 1.97
C VAL A 264 -2.46 -16.11 2.80
N LEU A 265 -3.63 -16.58 2.43
CA LEU A 265 -4.92 -16.11 2.95
C LEU A 265 -5.60 -17.10 3.91
N HIS A 266 -4.92 -18.19 4.26
CA HIS A 266 -5.39 -19.22 5.17
C HIS A 266 -4.30 -19.57 6.19
N ALA A 267 -4.73 -19.97 7.38
CA ALA A 267 -3.82 -20.45 8.41
C ALA A 267 -3.10 -21.74 7.95
N GLN A 268 -1.78 -21.76 8.09
CA GLN A 268 -0.94 -22.91 7.74
C GLN A 268 -0.29 -23.56 8.96
N TYR A 269 -0.04 -22.78 10.00
CA TYR A 269 0.61 -23.20 11.24
C TYR A 269 -0.35 -23.31 12.41
N THR A 270 -1.44 -22.57 12.36
CA THR A 270 -2.44 -22.49 13.41
C THR A 270 -3.81 -22.92 12.88
N GLN A 271 -4.83 -22.86 13.73
CA GLN A 271 -6.21 -23.12 13.32
C GLN A 271 -6.91 -21.79 13.01
N GLU A 272 -7.69 -21.74 11.93
CA GLU A 272 -8.60 -20.64 11.68
C GLU A 272 -9.72 -20.64 12.71
N LYS A 273 -9.49 -19.99 13.84
CA LYS A 273 -10.52 -19.86 14.86
C LYS A 273 -11.39 -18.66 14.52
N VAL A 274 -12.67 -18.93 14.27
CA VAL A 274 -13.61 -17.92 13.84
C VAL A 274 -14.29 -17.30 15.06
N VAL A 275 -13.74 -16.19 15.54
CA VAL A 275 -14.54 -15.24 16.31
C VAL A 275 -14.93 -14.12 15.34
N LYS A 276 -16.21 -14.06 14.97
CA LYS A 276 -16.71 -12.95 14.15
C LYS A 276 -16.70 -11.68 15.00
N VAL A 277 -15.86 -10.74 14.61
CA VAL A 277 -15.75 -9.43 15.23
C VAL A 277 -16.02 -8.39 14.17
N ASN A 278 -17.05 -7.60 14.39
CA ASN A 278 -17.38 -6.40 13.60
C ASN A 278 -17.25 -5.16 14.50
N GLU A 279 -17.53 -3.98 13.97
CA GLU A 279 -17.45 -2.74 14.72
C GLU A 279 -18.34 -2.76 15.99
N GLU A 280 -19.57 -3.24 15.86
CA GLU A 280 -20.51 -3.33 16.98
C GLU A 280 -20.03 -4.28 18.10
N SER A 281 -19.56 -5.47 17.73
CA SER A 281 -19.06 -6.48 18.68
C SER A 281 -17.60 -6.25 19.09
N GLY A 282 -16.84 -5.48 18.31
CA GLY A 282 -15.41 -5.21 18.53
C GLY A 282 -15.12 -4.48 19.82
N TRP A 283 -16.02 -3.58 20.22
CA TRP A 283 -15.94 -2.84 21.48
C TRP A 283 -16.44 -3.65 22.71
N ASN A 284 -16.88 -4.89 22.51
CA ASN A 284 -17.35 -5.74 23.61
C ASN A 284 -16.17 -6.38 24.35
N ARG A 285 -16.04 -6.05 25.64
CA ARG A 285 -15.02 -6.58 26.56
C ARG A 285 -15.02 -8.12 26.66
N ASP A 286 -16.18 -8.74 26.43
CA ASP A 286 -16.35 -10.21 26.52
C ASP A 286 -15.66 -10.97 25.37
N ASN A 287 -15.09 -10.27 24.39
CA ASN A 287 -14.34 -10.89 23.30
C ASN A 287 -12.91 -11.29 23.68
N ALA A 288 -12.36 -10.79 24.79
CA ALA A 288 -11.03 -11.18 25.27
C ALA A 288 -10.96 -12.67 25.60
N GLY A 289 -9.85 -13.32 25.25
CA GLY A 289 -9.63 -14.74 25.51
C GLY A 289 -10.44 -15.73 24.66
N LYS A 290 -11.33 -15.26 23.76
CA LYS A 290 -12.16 -16.16 22.93
C LYS A 290 -11.40 -16.86 21.81
N ALA A 291 -10.25 -16.32 21.40
CA ALA A 291 -9.36 -16.97 20.44
C ALA A 291 -8.33 -17.90 21.14
N GLU A 292 -8.70 -18.49 22.26
CA GLU A 292 -7.84 -19.43 22.97
C GLU A 292 -7.71 -20.76 22.23
N GLY A 293 -6.49 -21.20 22.09
CA GLY A 293 -6.10 -22.55 21.72
C GLY A 293 -4.66 -22.75 22.19
N LYS A 294 -4.39 -23.87 22.86
CA LYS A 294 -3.02 -24.33 23.12
C LYS A 294 -2.40 -24.77 21.79
N VAL A 295 -2.00 -23.81 20.96
CA VAL A 295 -1.34 -24.09 19.70
C VAL A 295 0.14 -23.75 19.90
N GLN A 296 0.97 -24.78 20.04
CA GLN A 296 2.38 -24.64 19.76
C GLN A 296 2.53 -24.64 18.24
N ALA A 297 2.63 -23.46 17.64
CA ALA A 297 2.91 -23.35 16.22
C ALA A 297 4.42 -23.50 16.00
N ASP A 298 4.81 -24.50 15.22
CA ASP A 298 6.16 -24.60 14.71
C ASP A 298 6.29 -23.77 13.43
N PHE A 299 6.62 -22.51 13.58
CA PHE A 299 6.76 -21.55 12.48
C PHE A 299 7.97 -21.81 11.56
N GLN A 300 8.82 -22.78 11.87
CA GLN A 300 9.98 -23.14 11.05
C GLN A 300 9.64 -24.23 10.01
N GLN A 301 8.51 -24.91 10.15
CA GLN A 301 8.11 -25.92 9.19
C GLN A 301 7.77 -25.29 7.84
N PRO A 302 8.24 -25.85 6.72
CA PRO A 302 7.80 -25.43 5.40
C PRO A 302 6.32 -25.81 5.21
N LYS A 303 5.56 -24.91 4.62
CA LYS A 303 4.18 -25.10 4.18
C LYS A 303 4.12 -24.85 2.69
N SER A 304 2.96 -25.00 2.08
CA SER A 304 2.80 -24.70 0.65
C SER A 304 1.45 -24.09 0.37
N THR A 305 1.37 -23.36 -0.74
CA THR A 305 0.13 -22.81 -1.27
C THR A 305 0.14 -22.92 -2.80
N GLU A 306 -1.04 -22.99 -3.38
CA GLU A 306 -1.21 -22.96 -4.82
C GLU A 306 -1.21 -21.52 -5.31
N VAL A 307 -0.58 -21.28 -6.46
CA VAL A 307 -0.50 -19.98 -7.12
C VAL A 307 -0.76 -20.16 -8.60
N TYR A 308 -1.58 -19.32 -9.19
CA TYR A 308 -1.80 -19.29 -10.62
C TYR A 308 -0.89 -18.26 -11.29
N LEU A 309 -0.11 -18.66 -12.23
CA LEU A 309 0.71 -17.77 -13.05
C LEU A 309 -0.02 -17.46 -14.37
N PRO A 310 -0.53 -16.24 -14.60
CA PRO A 310 -1.28 -15.88 -15.79
C PRO A 310 -0.55 -16.22 -17.09
N CYS A 311 -1.30 -16.64 -18.11
CA CYS A 311 -0.75 -17.03 -19.41
C CYS A 311 -0.26 -15.82 -20.22
N GLY A 312 0.52 -16.11 -21.28
CA GLY A 312 1.00 -15.12 -22.25
C GLY A 312 2.29 -14.40 -21.85
N THR A 313 2.91 -14.82 -20.75
CA THR A 313 4.22 -14.31 -20.31
C THR A 313 4.96 -15.36 -19.50
N VAL A 314 6.24 -15.07 -19.28
CA VAL A 314 7.12 -15.81 -18.38
C VAL A 314 7.18 -15.07 -17.06
N TRP A 315 7.30 -15.81 -15.99
CA TRP A 315 7.41 -15.32 -14.61
C TRP A 315 8.75 -15.73 -13.99
N TYR A 316 9.19 -14.94 -13.03
CA TYR A 316 10.34 -15.25 -12.20
C TYR A 316 9.90 -15.25 -10.74
N ASP A 317 10.13 -16.37 -10.03
CA ASP A 317 9.99 -16.35 -8.58
C ASP A 317 10.96 -15.31 -8.00
N PHE A 318 10.41 -14.35 -7.25
CA PHE A 318 11.19 -13.20 -6.73
C PHE A 318 12.31 -13.64 -5.77
N TRP A 319 12.08 -14.73 -5.04
CA TRP A 319 12.99 -15.19 -4.00
C TRP A 319 14.11 -16.08 -4.52
N THR A 320 13.80 -16.93 -5.50
CA THR A 320 14.75 -17.94 -6.04
C THR A 320 15.33 -17.54 -7.40
N ASN A 321 14.71 -16.58 -8.09
CA ASN A 321 14.97 -16.25 -9.50
C ASN A 321 14.65 -17.39 -10.50
N GLU A 322 13.93 -18.42 -10.08
CA GLU A 322 13.47 -19.49 -10.96
C GLU A 322 12.54 -18.92 -12.04
N LYS A 323 12.81 -19.33 -13.28
CA LYS A 323 12.03 -18.95 -14.46
C LYS A 323 10.91 -19.96 -14.69
N ILE A 324 9.67 -19.50 -14.78
CA ILE A 324 8.46 -20.33 -14.87
C ILE A 324 7.56 -19.82 -15.99
N GLU A 325 7.11 -20.72 -16.88
CA GLU A 325 6.15 -20.40 -17.92
C GLU A 325 4.76 -20.17 -17.32
N GLY A 326 4.07 -19.10 -17.74
CA GLY A 326 2.71 -18.81 -17.31
C GLY A 326 1.66 -19.77 -17.91
N GLY A 327 0.39 -19.57 -17.54
CA GLY A 327 -0.74 -20.39 -17.95
C GLY A 327 -0.91 -21.67 -17.13
N ARG A 328 -0.39 -21.69 -15.89
CA ARG A 328 -0.45 -22.86 -15.01
C ARG A 328 -0.58 -22.51 -13.54
N GLU A 329 -1.15 -23.44 -12.78
CA GLU A 329 -1.00 -23.48 -11.33
C GLU A 329 0.31 -24.13 -10.94
N ILE A 330 0.90 -23.62 -9.86
CA ILE A 330 2.10 -24.17 -9.25
C ILE A 330 1.92 -24.25 -7.74
N THR A 331 2.52 -25.27 -7.13
CA THR A 331 2.63 -25.36 -5.68
C THR A 331 3.89 -24.61 -5.25
N ARG A 332 3.75 -23.56 -4.44
CA ARG A 332 4.88 -22.80 -3.89
C ARG A 332 5.07 -23.12 -2.43
N GLU A 333 6.27 -23.54 -2.05
CA GLU A 333 6.63 -23.66 -0.65
C GLU A 333 6.57 -22.27 0.03
N THR A 334 5.95 -22.21 1.18
CA THR A 334 5.76 -20.99 1.99
C THR A 334 6.24 -21.22 3.41
N THR A 335 7.38 -20.66 3.77
CA THR A 335 7.78 -20.47 5.17
C THR A 335 7.05 -19.24 5.74
N LEU A 336 7.07 -19.05 7.07
CA LEU A 336 6.38 -17.91 7.68
C LEU A 336 6.87 -16.55 7.12
N ASP A 337 8.15 -16.44 6.80
CA ASP A 337 8.81 -15.23 6.31
C ASP A 337 8.65 -14.99 4.80
N LEU A 338 7.90 -15.87 4.09
CA LEU A 338 7.78 -15.82 2.64
C LEU A 338 6.33 -15.64 2.19
N ILE A 339 6.12 -14.64 1.34
CA ILE A 339 4.91 -14.47 0.52
C ILE A 339 5.24 -14.90 -0.91
N PRO A 340 4.40 -15.73 -1.58
CA PRO A 340 4.55 -15.98 -3.01
C PRO A 340 4.52 -14.68 -3.80
N LEU A 341 5.59 -14.44 -4.54
CA LEU A 341 5.83 -13.20 -5.27
C LEU A 341 6.56 -13.52 -6.56
N TYR A 342 6.01 -13.07 -7.67
CA TYR A 342 6.57 -13.33 -9.00
C TYR A 342 6.75 -12.05 -9.79
N ILE A 343 7.78 -12.01 -10.61
CA ILE A 343 8.07 -10.86 -11.46
C ILE A 343 7.82 -11.23 -12.91
N LYS A 344 7.05 -10.40 -13.60
CA LYS A 344 6.76 -10.56 -15.02
C LYS A 344 8.01 -10.33 -15.85
N ALA A 345 8.27 -11.18 -16.84
CA ALA A 345 9.33 -10.98 -17.81
C ALA A 345 9.22 -9.61 -18.51
N GLY A 346 10.36 -8.99 -18.83
CA GLY A 346 10.47 -7.63 -19.33
C GLY A 346 10.52 -6.55 -18.23
N SER A 347 10.29 -6.92 -16.97
CA SER A 347 10.28 -5.93 -15.89
C SER A 347 11.68 -5.40 -15.56
N ILE A 348 11.74 -4.10 -15.28
CA ILE A 348 12.89 -3.39 -14.72
C ILE A 348 12.46 -2.85 -13.36
N VAL A 349 13.02 -3.35 -12.28
CA VAL A 349 12.63 -3.00 -10.91
C VAL A 349 13.79 -2.33 -10.18
N PRO A 350 13.69 -1.03 -9.86
CA PRO A 350 14.70 -0.35 -9.08
C PRO A 350 14.54 -0.65 -7.58
N PHE A 351 15.67 -0.93 -6.91
CA PHE A 351 15.79 -1.10 -5.47
C PHE A 351 16.68 0.00 -4.90
N GLY A 352 16.19 0.62 -3.85
CA GLY A 352 16.92 1.63 -3.05
C GLY A 352 17.87 1.02 -2.01
N PRO A 353 18.60 1.88 -1.29
CA PRO A 353 19.48 1.46 -0.22
C PRO A 353 18.72 0.90 0.99
N ASP A 354 19.42 0.14 1.82
CA ASP A 354 18.92 -0.24 3.15
C ASP A 354 18.93 0.98 4.07
N VAL A 355 17.75 1.31 4.62
CA VAL A 355 17.50 2.53 5.39
C VAL A 355 16.63 2.26 6.62
N GLN A 356 16.76 3.14 7.64
CA GLN A 356 15.89 3.15 8.82
C GLN A 356 14.64 4.02 8.60
N TYR A 357 14.71 5.02 7.73
CA TYR A 357 13.58 5.86 7.32
C TYR A 357 13.78 6.35 5.88
N ALA A 358 12.70 6.72 5.22
CA ALA A 358 12.65 6.91 3.76
C ALA A 358 13.67 7.92 3.19
N THR A 359 14.06 8.94 3.95
CA THR A 359 14.96 10.02 3.52
C THR A 359 16.37 9.93 4.13
N GLU A 360 16.73 8.77 4.73
CA GLU A 360 18.02 8.60 5.38
C GLU A 360 19.20 8.68 4.40
N LYS A 361 19.04 8.08 3.24
CA LYS A 361 20.11 8.01 2.22
C LYS A 361 19.59 8.46 0.86
N PRO A 362 20.41 9.15 0.07
CA PRO A 362 20.06 9.48 -1.31
C PRO A 362 20.02 8.21 -2.18
N TRP A 363 19.32 8.31 -3.32
CA TRP A 363 19.29 7.26 -4.34
C TRP A 363 20.46 7.37 -5.32
N ASP A 364 21.66 7.50 -4.79
CA ASP A 364 22.91 7.72 -5.54
C ASP A 364 23.48 6.46 -6.18
N ASN A 365 23.06 5.29 -5.70
CA ASN A 365 23.36 3.99 -6.30
C ASN A 365 22.16 3.06 -6.16
N LEU A 366 21.37 2.92 -7.24
CA LEU A 366 20.22 2.01 -7.28
C LEU A 366 20.59 0.68 -7.91
N VAL A 367 20.01 -0.39 -7.37
CA VAL A 367 20.07 -1.72 -7.99
C VAL A 367 18.88 -1.86 -8.94
N LEU A 368 19.15 -2.06 -10.23
CA LEU A 368 18.14 -2.36 -11.23
C LEU A 368 18.10 -3.86 -11.50
N ARG A 369 17.10 -4.54 -10.99
CA ARG A 369 16.84 -5.94 -11.36
C ARG A 369 16.07 -5.98 -12.67
N VAL A 370 16.63 -6.64 -13.69
CA VAL A 370 16.02 -6.81 -15.01
C VAL A 370 15.68 -8.27 -15.21
N TYR A 371 14.45 -8.54 -15.60
CA TYR A 371 13.92 -9.90 -15.76
C TYR A 371 13.69 -10.19 -17.24
N PRO A 372 14.62 -10.92 -17.91
CA PRO A 372 14.56 -11.20 -19.36
C PRO A 372 13.36 -12.08 -19.76
N GLY A 373 13.16 -12.23 -21.09
CA GLY A 373 12.11 -13.06 -21.68
C GLY A 373 11.02 -12.27 -22.39
N ALA A 374 11.06 -10.95 -22.30
CA ALA A 374 10.27 -10.01 -23.09
C ALA A 374 10.94 -8.64 -23.09
N ASP A 375 10.62 -7.80 -24.06
CA ASP A 375 10.96 -6.39 -24.03
C ASP A 375 10.22 -5.69 -22.91
N GLY A 376 10.83 -4.66 -22.34
CA GLY A 376 10.22 -3.93 -21.25
C GLY A 376 10.69 -2.50 -21.09
N SER A 377 9.96 -1.77 -20.27
CA SER A 377 10.29 -0.37 -19.97
C SER A 377 9.90 0.01 -18.55
N PHE A 378 10.60 1.00 -18.01
CA PHE A 378 10.30 1.63 -16.74
C PHE A 378 10.71 3.11 -16.81
N VAL A 379 10.06 3.95 -16.04
CA VAL A 379 10.46 5.36 -15.89
C VAL A 379 10.75 5.60 -14.41
N LEU A 380 12.01 5.88 -14.09
CA LEU A 380 12.38 6.31 -12.75
C LEU A 380 12.02 7.80 -12.61
N TYR A 381 11.15 8.10 -11.67
CA TYR A 381 10.69 9.44 -11.35
C TYR A 381 11.30 9.93 -10.04
N GLU A 382 11.69 11.19 -10.01
CA GLU A 382 12.17 11.87 -8.81
C GLU A 382 11.80 13.36 -8.84
N ASP A 383 11.55 13.94 -7.67
CA ASP A 383 11.24 15.34 -7.44
C ASP A 383 11.76 15.80 -6.05
N GLU A 384 11.26 16.92 -5.55
CA GLU A 384 11.63 17.44 -4.22
C GLU A 384 10.89 16.77 -3.05
N PHE A 385 10.10 15.72 -3.27
CA PHE A 385 9.34 14.88 -2.36
C PHE A 385 8.22 15.57 -1.58
N ASP A 386 8.45 16.70 -0.91
CA ASP A 386 7.53 17.26 0.09
C ASP A 386 6.55 18.29 -0.44
N ASN A 387 6.86 18.95 -1.59
CA ASN A 387 6.13 20.09 -2.08
C ASN A 387 5.39 19.82 -3.40
N TYR A 388 4.73 20.85 -3.92
CA TYR A 388 4.01 20.82 -5.20
C TYR A 388 4.79 21.43 -6.37
N ASN A 389 6.10 21.60 -6.28
CA ASN A 389 6.90 22.18 -7.37
C ASN A 389 6.90 21.30 -8.63
N TYR A 390 6.61 19.99 -8.49
CA TYR A 390 6.42 19.08 -9.62
C TYR A 390 5.28 19.55 -10.56
N GLU A 391 4.23 20.21 -10.06
CA GLU A 391 3.16 20.79 -10.88
C GLU A 391 3.68 21.92 -11.81
N LYS A 392 4.84 22.49 -11.47
CA LYS A 392 5.55 23.52 -12.25
C LYS A 392 6.70 22.93 -13.07
N GLY A 393 6.79 21.60 -13.16
CA GLY A 393 7.84 20.91 -13.91
C GLY A 393 9.13 20.63 -13.15
N ALA A 394 9.17 20.88 -11.81
CA ALA A 394 10.34 20.57 -10.98
C ALA A 394 10.39 19.07 -10.62
N TYR A 395 10.72 18.23 -11.58
CA TYR A 395 10.91 16.81 -11.45
C TYR A 395 11.82 16.25 -12.55
N THR A 396 12.26 15.02 -12.39
CA THR A 396 13.01 14.31 -13.43
C THR A 396 12.39 12.97 -13.76
N GLU A 397 12.48 12.59 -15.02
CA GLU A 397 12.19 11.24 -15.52
C GLU A 397 13.43 10.66 -16.19
N ILE A 398 13.82 9.45 -15.81
CA ILE A 398 14.84 8.65 -16.47
C ILE A 398 14.13 7.48 -17.14
N PRO A 399 13.86 7.53 -18.45
CA PRO A 399 13.26 6.41 -19.17
C PRO A 399 14.27 5.27 -19.29
N MET A 400 13.83 4.04 -19.03
CA MET A 400 14.61 2.82 -19.12
C MET A 400 13.92 1.85 -20.07
N SER A 401 14.69 1.14 -20.90
CA SER A 401 14.16 0.10 -21.77
C SER A 401 15.09 -1.11 -21.81
N TRP A 402 14.48 -2.28 -21.76
CA TRP A 402 15.13 -3.57 -21.99
C TRP A 402 14.74 -4.09 -23.35
N ASP A 403 15.74 -4.37 -24.19
CA ASP A 403 15.62 -5.09 -25.46
C ASP A 403 16.09 -6.54 -25.20
N ASP A 404 15.15 -7.46 -25.17
CA ASP A 404 15.44 -8.85 -24.81
C ASP A 404 16.25 -9.55 -25.90
N SER A 405 16.03 -9.25 -27.16
CA SER A 405 16.73 -9.86 -28.30
C SER A 405 18.22 -9.54 -28.29
N SER A 406 18.58 -8.31 -28.00
CA SER A 406 19.97 -7.84 -27.92
C SER A 406 20.57 -7.94 -26.52
N ARG A 407 19.77 -8.34 -25.52
CA ARG A 407 20.15 -8.39 -24.09
C ARG A 407 20.72 -7.07 -23.60
N ARG A 408 20.04 -5.98 -23.92
CA ARG A 408 20.51 -4.61 -23.70
C ARG A 408 19.53 -3.82 -22.85
N LEU A 409 20.02 -3.33 -21.71
CA LEU A 409 19.36 -2.27 -20.96
C LEU A 409 19.85 -0.90 -21.46
N THR A 410 18.93 -0.01 -21.77
CA THR A 410 19.22 1.40 -22.10
C THR A 410 18.62 2.31 -21.05
N LEU A 411 19.43 3.11 -20.40
CA LEU A 411 19.03 4.27 -19.62
C LEU A 411 19.00 5.46 -20.57
N GLY A 412 17.83 6.01 -20.84
CA GLY A 412 17.62 7.12 -21.77
C GLY A 412 18.12 8.45 -21.21
N THR A 413 18.06 9.49 -22.01
CA THR A 413 18.38 10.84 -21.55
C THR A 413 17.38 11.27 -20.48
N ARG A 414 17.90 11.80 -19.37
CA ARG A 414 17.07 12.36 -18.28
C ARG A 414 16.28 13.56 -18.82
N LYS A 415 15.00 13.61 -18.48
CA LYS A 415 14.10 14.71 -18.79
C LYS A 415 13.81 15.49 -17.52
N GLY A 416 13.72 16.82 -17.65
CA GLY A 416 13.41 17.71 -16.54
C GLY A 416 14.57 17.95 -15.57
N GLU A 417 14.31 18.78 -14.58
CA GLU A 417 15.24 19.14 -13.51
C GLU A 417 14.49 19.60 -12.27
N TYR A 418 15.11 19.48 -11.10
CA TYR A 418 14.59 20.04 -9.86
C TYR A 418 15.75 20.40 -8.92
N LYS A 419 15.48 21.24 -7.94
CA LYS A 419 16.49 21.68 -6.96
C LYS A 419 16.94 20.50 -6.10
N GLY A 420 18.25 20.26 -6.03
CA GLY A 420 18.82 19.17 -5.23
C GLY A 420 18.89 17.82 -5.94
N MET A 421 18.49 17.73 -7.21
CA MET A 421 18.62 16.48 -7.97
C MET A 421 20.06 16.00 -8.08
N LEU A 422 20.26 14.70 -8.09
CA LEU A 422 21.57 14.11 -8.33
C LEU A 422 22.03 14.35 -9.78
N GLN A 423 23.16 15.02 -9.96
CA GLN A 423 23.70 15.29 -11.28
C GLN A 423 24.25 14.01 -11.94
N SER A 424 24.86 13.15 -11.14
CA SER A 424 25.33 11.82 -11.54
C SER A 424 25.04 10.80 -10.45
N ARG A 425 24.87 9.53 -10.85
CA ARG A 425 24.68 8.40 -9.95
C ARG A 425 25.22 7.11 -10.54
N GLY A 426 25.35 6.09 -9.69
CA GLY A 426 25.57 4.71 -10.09
C GLY A 426 24.26 3.94 -10.28
N PHE A 427 24.28 2.98 -11.19
CA PHE A 427 23.30 1.91 -11.24
C PHE A 427 24.04 0.57 -11.26
N THR A 428 23.61 -0.37 -10.44
CA THR A 428 24.04 -1.75 -10.54
C THR A 428 22.94 -2.56 -11.18
N VAL A 429 23.15 -3.01 -12.41
CA VAL A 429 22.16 -3.82 -13.16
C VAL A 429 22.40 -5.29 -12.87
N VAL A 430 21.36 -6.00 -12.42
CA VAL A 430 21.44 -7.41 -12.03
C VAL A 430 20.40 -8.22 -12.79
N LEU A 431 20.80 -9.36 -13.35
CA LEU A 431 19.94 -10.36 -13.97
C LEU A 431 19.63 -11.51 -13.00
N PRO A 432 18.55 -12.28 -13.20
CA PRO A 432 18.20 -13.43 -12.35
C PRO A 432 19.27 -14.52 -12.28
N ASP A 433 20.10 -14.66 -13.31
CA ASP A 433 21.20 -15.62 -13.35
C ASP A 433 22.47 -15.16 -12.59
N GLY A 434 22.39 -14.05 -11.86
CA GLY A 434 23.47 -13.50 -11.05
C GLY A 434 24.46 -12.61 -11.80
N ARG A 435 24.38 -12.52 -13.14
CA ARG A 435 25.21 -11.56 -13.88
C ARG A 435 24.86 -10.13 -13.48
N GLN A 436 25.89 -9.32 -13.25
CA GLN A 436 25.73 -7.92 -12.90
C GLN A 436 26.71 -7.00 -13.60
N LYS A 437 26.32 -5.77 -13.83
CA LYS A 437 27.17 -4.71 -14.37
C LYS A 437 26.84 -3.39 -13.72
N SER A 438 27.87 -2.62 -13.36
CA SER A 438 27.70 -1.25 -12.87
C SER A 438 27.84 -0.27 -14.01
N VAL A 439 27.06 0.79 -13.97
CA VAL A 439 27.09 1.89 -14.94
C VAL A 439 26.97 3.23 -14.24
N SER A 440 27.82 4.18 -14.60
CA SER A 440 27.70 5.57 -14.18
C SER A 440 26.75 6.31 -15.13
N TYR A 441 25.85 7.09 -14.56
CA TYR A 441 24.83 7.84 -15.29
C TYR A 441 24.88 9.33 -14.89
N ASN A 442 25.02 10.20 -15.88
CA ASN A 442 25.12 11.66 -15.71
C ASN A 442 24.00 12.43 -16.43
N GLY A 443 22.87 11.79 -16.67
CA GLY A 443 21.75 12.37 -17.42
C GLY A 443 21.78 12.12 -18.91
N LYS A 444 22.88 11.61 -19.48
CA LYS A 444 22.99 11.27 -20.91
C LYS A 444 22.66 9.80 -21.12
N LYS A 445 22.14 9.47 -22.31
CA LYS A 445 21.82 8.10 -22.69
C LYS A 445 23.04 7.18 -22.54
N VAL A 446 22.87 6.04 -21.88
CA VAL A 446 23.89 5.01 -21.75
C VAL A 446 23.23 3.62 -21.86
N SER A 447 23.95 2.63 -22.36
CA SER A 447 23.45 1.27 -22.51
C SER A 447 24.41 0.25 -21.90
N VAL A 448 23.82 -0.80 -21.35
CA VAL A 448 24.54 -1.95 -20.79
C VAL A 448 24.07 -3.21 -21.53
N LYS A 449 24.97 -3.97 -22.11
CA LYS A 449 24.68 -5.25 -22.80
C LYS A 449 25.18 -6.43 -21.95
N PHE A 450 24.37 -7.50 -21.83
CA PHE A 450 24.68 -8.75 -21.13
C PHE A 450 24.94 -9.92 -22.07
#